data_053e015f1999eed6f00e610e60c2fd41
#
_entry.id   053e015f1999eed6f00e610e60c2fd41
#
_cell.length_a   1.000
_cell.length_b   1.000
_cell.length_c   1.000
_cell.angle_alpha   90.00
_cell.angle_beta   90.00
_cell.angle_gamma   90.00
#
_symmetry.space_group_name_H-M   'P 1'
#
loop_
_entity.id
_entity.type
_entity.pdbx_description
1 polymer ?
#
loop_
_entity_poly.entity_id
_entity_poly.type
_entity_poly.pdbx_seq_one_letter_code
_entity_poly.pdbx_strand_id
1 'polypeptide(L)'
;MGIITVSDKSFEMAAPVLIIGAGACGCCAALAVKEAGREVLVLERDAAPSGSTSLSGGQVLGAGTALQRAAGIEDTADLLANDLIVKAKQQNDAAMARHIAAQSARTVDWLVETHGVPLASQQAFRYPGHSAQHMHATPQKSGAELLVCLHNAVAAAGIDVVLSAHVTDLFTEADGRVVGVRLSRPDGSVEEIGCDALILACNGYGGNPE
;
A
#
# COMPACT_ATOMS: atom_id res chain seq x y z
N MET A 1 -18.29 1.01 -7.17
CA MET A 1 -17.45 0.77 -8.35
C MET A 1 -18.17 -0.27 -9.21
N GLY A 2 -18.57 0.12 -10.42
CA GLY A 2 -19.27 -0.76 -11.37
C GLY A 2 -18.30 -1.60 -12.21
N ILE A 3 -18.83 -2.62 -12.89
CA ILE A 3 -18.10 -3.40 -13.89
C ILE A 3 -18.79 -3.23 -15.23
N ILE A 4 -18.04 -2.86 -16.25
CA ILE A 4 -18.52 -2.66 -17.62
C ILE A 4 -17.77 -3.63 -18.52
N THR A 5 -18.45 -4.64 -19.03
CA THR A 5 -17.86 -5.57 -19.99
C THR A 5 -17.78 -4.92 -21.37
N VAL A 6 -16.61 -4.98 -21.98
CA VAL A 6 -16.32 -4.40 -23.28
C VAL A 6 -15.67 -5.42 -24.21
N SER A 7 -15.73 -5.15 -25.51
CA SER A 7 -15.01 -5.88 -26.54
C SER A 7 -14.22 -4.89 -27.37
N ASP A 8 -12.92 -5.13 -27.50
CA ASP A 8 -11.99 -4.35 -28.33
C ASP A 8 -12.04 -2.81 -28.05
N LYS A 9 -12.23 -2.42 -26.79
CA LYS A 9 -12.26 -1.01 -26.41
C LYS A 9 -10.87 -0.39 -26.51
N SER A 10 -10.74 0.68 -27.27
CA SER A 10 -9.57 1.55 -27.29
C SER A 10 -9.71 2.70 -26.29
N PHE A 11 -8.62 3.15 -25.73
CA PHE A 11 -8.53 4.27 -24.81
C PHE A 11 -7.62 5.34 -25.39
N GLU A 12 -8.00 6.62 -25.25
CA GLU A 12 -7.17 7.75 -25.68
C GLU A 12 -5.93 7.90 -24.77
N MET A 13 -6.08 7.58 -23.49
CA MET A 13 -5.00 7.53 -22.50
C MET A 13 -4.85 6.09 -21.97
N ALA A 14 -3.62 5.66 -21.78
CA ALA A 14 -3.32 4.37 -21.16
C ALA A 14 -2.03 4.44 -20.36
N ALA A 15 -1.96 3.64 -19.31
CA ALA A 15 -0.74 3.38 -18.55
C ALA A 15 -0.57 1.87 -18.39
N PRO A 16 0.65 1.30 -18.49
CA PRO A 16 0.86 -0.13 -18.37
C PRO A 16 0.29 -0.69 -17.06
N VAL A 17 0.51 0.03 -15.95
CA VAL A 17 -0.06 -0.35 -14.64
C VAL A 17 -0.82 0.84 -14.06
N LEU A 18 -2.07 0.61 -13.68
CA LEU A 18 -2.86 1.55 -12.88
C LEU A 18 -2.95 1.07 -11.44
N ILE A 19 -2.89 2.01 -10.49
CA ILE A 19 -3.11 1.75 -9.08
C ILE A 19 -4.23 2.66 -8.57
N ILE A 20 -5.24 2.11 -7.93
CA ILE A 20 -6.33 2.87 -7.33
C ILE A 20 -6.07 3.02 -5.83
N GLY A 21 -5.84 4.26 -5.40
CA GLY A 21 -5.57 4.65 -4.02
C GLY A 21 -4.09 4.94 -3.76
N ALA A 22 -3.81 6.13 -3.21
CA ALA A 22 -2.48 6.64 -2.89
C ALA A 22 -2.13 6.56 -1.39
N GLY A 23 -2.71 5.61 -0.67
CA GLY A 23 -2.30 5.23 0.68
C GLY A 23 -0.98 4.43 0.69
N ALA A 24 -0.55 3.95 1.86
CA ALA A 24 0.71 3.19 1.98
C ALA A 24 0.78 1.98 1.03
N CYS A 25 -0.31 1.25 0.86
CA CYS A 25 -0.36 0.10 -0.05
C CYS A 25 -0.10 0.54 -1.50
N GLY A 26 -0.79 1.60 -1.96
CA GLY A 26 -0.63 2.10 -3.33
C GLY A 26 0.77 2.67 -3.58
N CYS A 27 1.32 3.44 -2.63
CA CYS A 27 2.68 3.96 -2.72
C CYS A 27 3.72 2.83 -2.82
N CYS A 28 3.65 1.83 -1.94
CA CYS A 28 4.57 0.69 -1.97
C CYS A 28 4.43 -0.12 -3.27
N ALA A 29 3.19 -0.35 -3.74
CA ALA A 29 2.95 -1.03 -4.99
C ALA A 29 3.54 -0.25 -6.19
N ALA A 30 3.36 1.08 -6.22
CA ALA A 30 3.89 1.93 -7.27
C ALA A 30 5.43 1.90 -7.32
N LEU A 31 6.09 2.00 -6.17
CA LEU A 31 7.54 1.87 -6.07
C LEU A 31 8.03 0.50 -6.58
N ALA A 32 7.39 -0.58 -6.17
CA ALA A 32 7.74 -1.93 -6.60
C ALA A 32 7.53 -2.14 -8.11
N VAL A 33 6.47 -1.60 -8.69
CA VAL A 33 6.21 -1.64 -10.14
C VAL A 33 7.29 -0.87 -10.90
N LYS A 34 7.66 0.33 -10.41
CA LYS A 34 8.71 1.14 -11.04
C LYS A 34 10.07 0.47 -11.00
N GLU A 35 10.43 -0.17 -9.88
CA GLU A 35 11.66 -0.96 -9.75
C GLU A 35 11.67 -2.19 -10.69
N ALA A 36 10.52 -2.75 -10.98
CA ALA A 36 10.38 -3.81 -11.99
C ALA A 36 10.49 -3.29 -13.43
N GLY A 37 10.82 -2.01 -13.63
CA GLY A 37 11.02 -1.39 -14.95
C GLY A 37 9.71 -1.14 -15.71
N ARG A 38 8.58 -1.01 -15.01
CA ARG A 38 7.29 -0.70 -15.62
C ARG A 38 6.82 0.70 -15.27
N GLU A 39 6.19 1.36 -16.23
CA GLU A 39 5.51 2.62 -15.98
C GLU A 39 4.21 2.37 -15.22
N VAL A 40 3.90 3.29 -14.30
CA VAL A 40 2.75 3.19 -13.38
C VAL A 40 2.12 4.56 -13.18
N LEU A 41 0.80 4.57 -13.07
CA LEU A 41 0.01 5.75 -12.73
C LEU A 41 -0.84 5.43 -11.51
N VAL A 42 -0.79 6.30 -10.50
CA VAL A 42 -1.60 6.18 -9.28
C VAL A 42 -2.78 7.13 -9.36
N LEU A 43 -3.98 6.63 -9.10
CA LEU A 43 -5.23 7.41 -9.08
C LEU A 43 -5.72 7.53 -7.65
N GLU A 44 -5.86 8.76 -7.16
CA GLU A 44 -6.36 9.06 -5.83
C GLU A 44 -7.67 9.85 -5.91
N ARG A 45 -8.68 9.37 -5.19
CA ARG A 45 -10.02 9.98 -5.17
C ARG A 45 -10.01 11.38 -4.60
N ASP A 46 -9.27 11.59 -3.52
CA ASP A 46 -9.29 12.82 -2.75
C ASP A 46 -8.30 13.87 -3.33
N ALA A 47 -8.53 15.14 -3.03
CA ALA A 47 -7.63 16.23 -3.44
C ALA A 47 -6.28 16.21 -2.71
N ALA A 48 -6.20 15.45 -1.63
CA ALA A 48 -4.95 15.14 -0.92
C ALA A 48 -5.05 13.71 -0.39
N PRO A 49 -3.98 12.91 -0.49
CA PRO A 49 -3.99 11.57 0.05
C PRO A 49 -4.27 11.57 1.55
N SER A 50 -5.23 10.77 1.96
CA SER A 50 -5.69 10.65 3.33
C SER A 50 -5.98 9.19 3.70
N GLY A 51 -7.12 8.89 4.29
CA GLY A 51 -7.57 7.53 4.55
C GLY A 51 -6.84 6.84 5.70
N SER A 52 -6.89 5.52 5.71
CA SER A 52 -6.45 4.70 6.84
C SER A 52 -5.00 4.89 7.23
N THR A 53 -4.11 5.14 6.26
CA THR A 53 -2.68 5.34 6.54
C THR A 53 -2.45 6.59 7.39
N SER A 54 -2.99 7.74 6.97
CA SER A 54 -2.81 9.02 7.67
C SER A 54 -3.47 9.03 9.05
N LEU A 55 -4.57 8.31 9.22
CA LEU A 55 -5.32 8.19 10.48
C LEU A 55 -4.71 7.19 11.47
N SER A 56 -3.74 6.39 11.03
CA SER A 56 -3.08 5.39 11.85
C SER A 56 -2.00 6.01 12.75
N GLY A 57 -1.51 5.22 13.72
CA GLY A 57 -0.31 5.55 14.50
C GLY A 57 1.02 5.41 13.72
N GLY A 58 0.99 5.14 12.42
CA GLY A 58 2.20 5.03 11.59
C GLY A 58 3.16 3.91 11.97
N GLN A 59 2.67 2.89 12.68
CA GLN A 59 3.49 1.76 13.09
C GLN A 59 3.59 0.72 11.98
N VAL A 60 4.81 0.32 11.64
CA VAL A 60 5.11 -0.69 10.63
C VAL A 60 5.70 -1.92 11.32
N LEU A 61 5.11 -3.08 11.09
CA LEU A 61 5.60 -4.36 11.61
C LEU A 61 6.84 -4.81 10.83
N GLY A 62 7.87 -5.25 11.57
CA GLY A 62 9.07 -5.86 10.99
C GLY A 62 9.73 -6.77 12.02
N ALA A 63 10.12 -7.97 11.61
CA ALA A 63 10.73 -8.96 12.47
C ALA A 63 12.04 -9.48 11.87
N GLY A 64 13.16 -9.21 12.55
CA GLY A 64 14.50 -9.51 12.06
C GLY A 64 15.04 -8.48 11.08
N THR A 65 14.65 -7.21 11.20
CA THR A 65 15.10 -6.10 10.36
C THR A 65 16.57 -5.72 10.66
N ALA A 66 17.22 -5.04 9.72
CA ALA A 66 18.55 -4.47 9.94
C ALA A 66 18.56 -3.50 11.12
N LEU A 67 17.49 -2.70 11.28
CA LEU A 67 17.31 -1.77 12.39
C LEU A 67 17.22 -2.47 13.76
N GLN A 68 16.52 -3.59 13.83
CA GLN A 68 16.44 -4.39 15.07
C GLN A 68 17.78 -5.01 15.41
N ARG A 69 18.48 -5.61 14.44
CA ARG A 69 19.82 -6.17 14.65
C ARG A 69 20.81 -5.12 15.13
N ALA A 70 20.80 -3.92 14.53
CA ALA A 70 21.66 -2.82 14.98
C ALA A 70 21.33 -2.33 16.40
N ALA A 71 20.07 -2.49 16.84
CA ALA A 71 19.62 -2.16 18.19
C ALA A 71 19.80 -3.30 19.22
N GLY A 72 20.35 -4.45 18.83
CA GLY A 72 20.48 -5.63 19.69
C GLY A 72 19.16 -6.32 20.03
N ILE A 73 18.12 -6.11 19.22
CA ILE A 73 16.81 -6.74 19.39
C ILE A 73 16.83 -8.08 18.66
N GLU A 74 16.64 -9.16 19.40
CA GLU A 74 16.45 -10.50 18.85
C GLU A 74 14.97 -10.67 18.46
N ASP A 75 14.72 -10.83 17.16
CA ASP A 75 13.40 -11.01 16.61
C ASP A 75 13.44 -11.88 15.35
N THR A 76 12.37 -12.62 15.10
CA THR A 76 12.25 -13.49 13.93
C THR A 76 10.85 -13.45 13.33
N ALA A 77 10.76 -13.79 12.04
CA ALA A 77 9.47 -13.95 11.37
C ALA A 77 8.54 -14.96 12.07
N ASP A 78 9.11 -16.04 12.62
CA ASP A 78 8.31 -17.05 13.34
C ASP A 78 7.73 -16.50 14.64
N LEU A 79 8.48 -15.68 15.39
CA LEU A 79 7.97 -15.01 16.58
C LEU A 79 6.82 -14.07 16.21
N LEU A 80 7.00 -13.23 15.20
CA LEU A 80 5.94 -12.32 14.74
C LEU A 80 4.71 -13.08 14.25
N ALA A 81 4.89 -14.14 13.46
CA ALA A 81 3.77 -14.96 12.97
C ALA A 81 2.97 -15.59 14.11
N ASN A 82 3.69 -16.14 15.12
CA ASN A 82 3.05 -16.72 16.29
C ASN A 82 2.27 -15.67 17.08
N ASP A 83 2.83 -14.49 17.31
CA ASP A 83 2.16 -13.40 18.01
C ASP A 83 0.86 -12.96 17.30
N LEU A 84 0.90 -12.84 15.96
CA LEU A 84 -0.27 -12.51 15.15
C LEU A 84 -1.37 -13.57 15.28
N ILE A 85 -1.00 -14.85 15.24
CA ILE A 85 -1.94 -15.97 15.32
C ILE A 85 -2.55 -16.07 16.72
N VAL A 86 -1.72 -15.99 17.76
CA VAL A 86 -2.17 -16.08 19.18
C VAL A 86 -3.07 -14.90 19.52
N LYS A 87 -2.69 -13.66 19.12
CA LYS A 87 -3.50 -12.46 19.37
C LYS A 87 -4.84 -12.51 18.69
N ALA A 88 -4.93 -13.09 17.51
CA ALA A 88 -6.18 -13.32 16.80
C ALA A 88 -6.98 -14.52 17.33
N LYS A 89 -6.56 -15.13 18.43
CA LYS A 89 -7.17 -16.33 19.01
C LYS A 89 -7.33 -17.46 17.98
N GLN A 90 -6.37 -17.58 17.08
CA GLN A 90 -6.35 -18.56 15.97
C GLN A 90 -7.56 -18.43 14.99
N GLN A 91 -8.18 -17.26 14.93
CA GLN A 91 -9.30 -16.98 14.02
C GLN A 91 -8.89 -16.33 12.69
N ASN A 92 -7.61 -15.94 12.58
CA ASN A 92 -7.05 -15.39 11.34
C ASN A 92 -6.53 -16.51 10.43
N ASP A 93 -6.29 -16.15 9.18
CA ASP A 93 -5.57 -17.02 8.26
C ASP A 93 -4.10 -17.14 8.68
N ALA A 94 -3.73 -18.32 9.20
CA ALA A 94 -2.38 -18.58 9.68
C ALA A 94 -1.34 -18.60 8.54
N ALA A 95 -1.71 -18.99 7.31
CA ALA A 95 -0.81 -18.96 6.17
C ALA A 95 -0.49 -17.52 5.77
N MET A 96 -1.51 -16.65 5.73
CA MET A 96 -1.34 -15.22 5.48
C MET A 96 -0.50 -14.56 6.58
N ALA A 97 -0.75 -14.86 7.87
CA ALA A 97 0.04 -14.32 8.98
C ALA A 97 1.53 -14.69 8.87
N ARG A 98 1.85 -15.93 8.52
CA ARG A 98 3.23 -16.38 8.27
C ARG A 98 3.84 -15.69 7.06
N HIS A 99 3.08 -15.54 5.97
CA HIS A 99 3.56 -14.86 4.78
C HIS A 99 3.91 -13.40 5.06
N ILE A 100 3.03 -12.66 5.74
CA ILE A 100 3.26 -11.26 6.13
C ILE A 100 4.51 -11.17 7.02
N ALA A 101 4.62 -12.02 8.03
CA ALA A 101 5.77 -12.03 8.93
C ALA A 101 7.08 -12.32 8.19
N ALA A 102 7.09 -13.28 7.26
CA ALA A 102 8.27 -13.63 6.47
C ALA A 102 8.75 -12.49 5.55
N GLN A 103 7.82 -11.63 5.05
CA GLN A 103 8.17 -10.51 4.20
C GLN A 103 8.46 -9.22 4.98
N SER A 104 8.13 -9.16 6.27
CA SER A 104 8.12 -7.92 7.05
C SER A 104 9.49 -7.25 7.17
N ALA A 105 10.55 -8.02 7.46
CA ALA A 105 11.90 -7.48 7.54
C ALA A 105 12.35 -6.88 6.22
N ARG A 106 12.19 -7.63 5.12
CA ARG A 106 12.56 -7.18 3.78
C ARG A 106 11.83 -5.89 3.39
N THR A 107 10.55 -5.79 3.74
CA THR A 107 9.75 -4.58 3.42
C THR A 107 10.24 -3.36 4.20
N VAL A 108 10.54 -3.50 5.50
CA VAL A 108 11.07 -2.40 6.31
C VAL A 108 12.46 -1.99 5.82
N ASP A 109 13.35 -2.95 5.60
CA ASP A 109 14.72 -2.69 5.14
C ASP A 109 14.70 -2.02 3.75
N TRP A 110 13.84 -2.49 2.84
CA TRP A 110 13.63 -1.88 1.51
C TRP A 110 13.15 -0.43 1.59
N LEU A 111 12.15 -0.13 2.42
CA LEU A 111 11.66 1.25 2.62
C LEU A 111 12.75 2.17 3.15
N VAL A 112 13.60 1.69 4.03
CA VAL A 112 14.68 2.48 4.64
C VAL A 112 15.86 2.63 3.68
N GLU A 113 16.39 1.53 3.18
CA GLU A 113 17.65 1.49 2.44
C GLU A 113 17.50 1.96 1.00
N THR A 114 16.37 1.62 0.35
CA THR A 114 16.14 1.96 -1.06
C THR A 114 15.38 3.28 -1.22
N HIS A 115 14.40 3.52 -0.37
CA HIS A 115 13.49 4.66 -0.53
C HIS A 115 13.67 5.78 0.49
N GLY A 116 14.61 5.63 1.42
CA GLY A 116 14.96 6.67 2.38
C GLY A 116 13.84 7.02 3.37
N VAL A 117 12.86 6.12 3.57
CA VAL A 117 11.81 6.32 4.58
C VAL A 117 12.44 6.22 5.97
N PRO A 118 12.36 7.27 6.82
CA PRO A 118 13.14 7.35 8.05
C PRO A 118 12.50 6.52 9.19
N LEU A 119 12.36 5.22 8.97
CA LEU A 119 11.86 4.31 10.01
C LEU A 119 12.94 4.03 11.05
N ALA A 120 12.54 3.91 12.31
CA ALA A 120 13.39 3.46 13.40
C ALA A 120 12.67 2.39 14.23
N SER A 121 13.42 1.41 14.73
CA SER A 121 12.87 0.40 15.65
C SER A 121 12.44 1.04 16.96
N GLN A 122 11.24 0.69 17.46
CA GLN A 122 10.66 1.23 18.68
C GLN A 122 11.13 0.44 19.90
N GLN A 123 12.38 0.67 20.35
CA GLN A 123 13.06 -0.09 21.40
C GLN A 123 12.37 0.02 22.76
N ALA A 124 11.80 1.19 23.09
CA ALA A 124 11.16 1.44 24.39
C ALA A 124 9.70 0.94 24.45
N PHE A 125 9.16 0.41 23.36
CA PHE A 125 7.76 0.02 23.30
C PHE A 125 7.58 -1.38 22.72
N ARG A 126 6.92 -2.23 23.50
CA ARG A 126 6.44 -3.53 23.05
C ARG A 126 4.93 -3.56 23.10
N TYR A 127 4.32 -3.79 21.95
CA TYR A 127 2.85 -3.80 21.83
C TYR A 127 2.26 -4.96 22.65
N PRO A 128 1.12 -4.76 23.34
CA PRO A 128 0.48 -5.83 24.09
C PRO A 128 0.20 -7.07 23.22
N GLY A 129 0.73 -8.22 23.67
CA GLY A 129 0.64 -9.49 22.94
C GLY A 129 1.79 -9.74 21.96
N HIS A 130 2.80 -8.85 21.89
CA HIS A 130 4.04 -9.10 21.16
C HIS A 130 5.12 -9.68 22.07
N SER A 131 5.83 -10.69 21.60
CA SER A 131 6.96 -11.31 22.29
C SER A 131 8.26 -10.51 22.12
N ALA A 132 8.39 -9.73 21.04
CA ALA A 132 9.50 -8.83 20.76
C ALA A 132 9.04 -7.41 20.36
N GLN A 133 10.01 -6.49 20.14
CA GLN A 133 9.74 -5.13 19.68
C GLN A 133 9.61 -5.13 18.14
N HIS A 134 8.50 -5.60 17.60
CA HIS A 134 8.25 -5.69 16.16
C HIS A 134 7.98 -4.36 15.48
N MET A 135 7.74 -3.28 16.23
CA MET A 135 7.27 -2.02 15.67
C MET A 135 8.41 -1.11 15.22
N HIS A 136 8.20 -0.52 14.05
CA HIS A 136 9.01 0.55 13.48
C HIS A 136 8.12 1.74 13.22
N ALA A 137 8.65 2.95 13.34
CA ALA A 137 7.92 4.16 13.06
C ALA A 137 8.83 5.28 12.58
N THR A 138 8.26 6.27 11.93
CA THR A 138 8.89 7.54 11.62
C THR A 138 9.10 8.38 12.90
N PRO A 139 9.93 9.45 12.88
CA PRO A 139 10.24 10.25 14.07
C PRO A 139 9.03 10.76 14.85
N GLN A 140 7.97 11.22 14.16
CA GLN A 140 6.76 11.73 14.84
C GLN A 140 5.76 10.61 15.22
N LYS A 141 6.03 9.38 14.83
CA LYS A 141 5.19 8.20 15.12
C LYS A 141 3.72 8.41 14.71
N SER A 142 3.52 8.94 13.53
CA SER A 142 2.19 9.21 12.99
C SER A 142 2.05 8.67 11.57
N GLY A 143 0.85 8.17 11.24
CA GLY A 143 0.53 7.71 9.89
C GLY A 143 0.55 8.83 8.87
N ALA A 144 0.26 10.06 9.28
CA ALA A 144 0.36 11.22 8.42
C ALA A 144 1.81 11.48 7.97
N GLU A 145 2.79 11.41 8.89
CA GLU A 145 4.20 11.53 8.54
C GLU A 145 4.66 10.37 7.66
N LEU A 146 4.29 9.14 8.00
CA LEU A 146 4.61 7.97 7.18
C LEU A 146 4.10 8.15 5.74
N LEU A 147 2.86 8.62 5.58
CA LEU A 147 2.27 8.86 4.27
C LEU A 147 3.04 9.93 3.49
N VAL A 148 3.44 11.04 4.14
CA VAL A 148 4.28 12.07 3.51
C VAL A 148 5.62 11.49 3.05
N CYS A 149 6.29 10.68 3.89
CA CYS A 149 7.55 10.03 3.52
C CYS A 149 7.39 9.11 2.30
N LEU A 150 6.32 8.33 2.24
CA LEU A 150 6.01 7.45 1.10
C LEU A 150 5.73 8.25 -0.18
N HIS A 151 4.97 9.34 -0.09
CA HIS A 151 4.73 10.22 -1.24
C HIS A 151 6.01 10.90 -1.74
N ASN A 152 6.91 11.29 -0.84
CA ASN A 152 8.21 11.82 -1.22
C ASN A 152 9.04 10.76 -1.97
N ALA A 153 9.00 9.50 -1.54
CA ALA A 153 9.67 8.41 -2.24
C ALA A 153 9.05 8.16 -3.63
N VAL A 154 7.72 8.17 -3.75
CA VAL A 154 6.99 8.03 -5.02
C VAL A 154 7.36 9.17 -5.98
N ALA A 155 7.40 10.42 -5.50
CA ALA A 155 7.79 11.57 -6.29
C ALA A 155 9.27 11.49 -6.73
N ALA A 156 10.17 11.08 -5.83
CA ALA A 156 11.59 10.89 -6.14
C ALA A 156 11.83 9.81 -7.20
N ALA A 157 10.95 8.78 -7.25
CA ALA A 157 10.97 7.75 -8.28
C ALA A 157 10.35 8.20 -9.63
N GLY A 158 9.87 9.45 -9.73
CA GLY A 158 9.24 9.98 -10.94
C GLY A 158 7.90 9.30 -11.27
N ILE A 159 7.13 8.94 -10.26
CA ILE A 159 5.81 8.31 -10.40
C ILE A 159 4.72 9.37 -10.26
N ASP A 160 3.83 9.43 -11.23
CA ASP A 160 2.70 10.35 -11.21
C ASP A 160 1.56 9.86 -10.33
N VAL A 161 1.03 10.78 -9.51
CA VAL A 161 -0.18 10.57 -8.70
C VAL A 161 -1.22 11.58 -9.12
N VAL A 162 -2.30 11.09 -9.72
CA VAL A 162 -3.42 11.93 -10.16
C VAL A 162 -4.43 12.03 -9.03
N LEU A 163 -4.52 13.21 -8.43
CA LEU A 163 -5.46 13.53 -7.36
C LEU A 163 -6.85 13.87 -7.92
N SER A 164 -7.86 13.86 -7.06
CA SER A 164 -9.26 14.13 -7.43
C SER A 164 -9.73 13.23 -8.59
N ALA A 165 -9.30 11.99 -8.63
CA ALA A 165 -9.58 10.97 -9.63
C ALA A 165 -10.43 9.85 -9.01
N HIS A 166 -11.74 10.06 -8.93
CA HIS A 166 -12.66 9.09 -8.34
C HIS A 166 -13.01 8.00 -9.34
N VAL A 167 -12.38 6.85 -9.25
CA VAL A 167 -12.68 5.68 -10.09
C VAL A 167 -14.07 5.15 -9.76
N THR A 168 -14.94 5.14 -10.77
CA THR A 168 -16.35 4.71 -10.66
C THR A 168 -16.59 3.34 -11.24
N ASP A 169 -15.89 2.97 -12.32
CA ASP A 169 -16.10 1.71 -13.02
C ASP A 169 -14.79 1.08 -13.48
N LEU A 170 -14.81 -0.24 -13.62
CA LEU A 170 -13.77 -1.05 -14.23
C LEU A 170 -14.26 -1.54 -15.61
N PHE A 171 -13.44 -1.39 -16.63
CA PHE A 171 -13.66 -2.04 -17.92
C PHE A 171 -13.01 -3.42 -17.92
N THR A 172 -13.82 -4.42 -18.24
CA THR A 172 -13.37 -5.83 -18.31
C THR A 172 -13.67 -6.44 -19.66
N GLU A 173 -12.80 -7.31 -20.12
CA GLU A 173 -13.12 -8.20 -21.24
C GLU A 173 -14.01 -9.38 -20.80
N ALA A 174 -14.48 -10.17 -21.76
CA ALA A 174 -15.38 -11.28 -21.49
C ALA A 174 -14.75 -12.38 -20.61
N ASP A 175 -13.43 -12.48 -20.60
CA ASP A 175 -12.67 -13.41 -19.77
C ASP A 175 -12.43 -12.89 -18.34
N GLY A 176 -12.90 -11.66 -18.04
CA GLY A 176 -12.74 -11.00 -16.74
C GLY A 176 -11.45 -10.19 -16.59
N ARG A 177 -10.59 -10.12 -17.61
CA ARG A 177 -9.39 -9.28 -17.59
C ARG A 177 -9.77 -7.81 -17.53
N VAL A 178 -9.22 -7.07 -16.57
CA VAL A 178 -9.40 -5.62 -16.50
C VAL A 178 -8.50 -4.96 -17.54
N VAL A 179 -9.08 -4.07 -18.35
CA VAL A 179 -8.40 -3.37 -19.46
C VAL A 179 -8.39 -1.86 -19.28
N GLY A 180 -9.06 -1.34 -18.26
CA GLY A 180 -9.08 0.10 -17.98
C GLY A 180 -10.08 0.47 -16.89
N VAL A 181 -10.14 1.76 -16.61
CA VAL A 181 -11.02 2.35 -15.61
C VAL A 181 -11.75 3.55 -16.16
N ARG A 182 -12.92 3.86 -15.58
CA ARG A 182 -13.59 5.15 -15.72
C ARG A 182 -13.48 5.89 -14.40
N LEU A 183 -13.20 7.16 -14.47
CA LEU A 183 -13.13 8.03 -13.30
C LEU A 183 -13.93 9.33 -13.53
N SER A 184 -14.37 9.94 -12.45
CA SER A 184 -14.99 11.26 -12.43
C SER A 184 -14.09 12.27 -11.74
N ARG A 185 -14.16 13.52 -12.20
CA ARG A 185 -13.49 14.68 -11.63
C ARG A 185 -14.48 15.54 -10.83
N PRO A 186 -14.00 16.43 -9.94
CA PRO A 186 -14.87 17.31 -9.15
C PRO A 186 -15.76 18.25 -9.98
N ASP A 187 -15.34 18.59 -11.21
CA ASP A 187 -16.12 19.40 -12.14
C ASP A 187 -17.22 18.62 -12.89
N GLY A 188 -17.34 17.33 -12.63
CA GLY A 188 -18.29 16.41 -13.26
C GLY A 188 -17.79 15.83 -14.59
N SER A 189 -16.59 16.18 -15.04
CA SER A 189 -16.00 15.54 -16.22
C SER A 189 -15.68 14.06 -15.95
N VAL A 190 -15.69 13.27 -17.01
CA VAL A 190 -15.44 11.82 -16.97
C VAL A 190 -14.27 11.52 -17.89
N GLU A 191 -13.33 10.75 -17.37
CA GLU A 191 -12.15 10.28 -18.10
C GLU A 191 -12.12 8.74 -18.10
N GLU A 192 -11.50 8.17 -19.14
CA GLU A 192 -11.30 6.74 -19.26
C GLU A 192 -9.82 6.46 -19.54
N ILE A 193 -9.21 5.56 -18.77
CA ILE A 193 -7.78 5.23 -18.87
C ILE A 193 -7.63 3.73 -19.04
N GLY A 194 -6.94 3.31 -20.11
CA GLY A 194 -6.61 1.93 -20.37
C GLY A 194 -5.44 1.43 -19.52
N CYS A 195 -5.37 0.11 -19.28
CA CYS A 195 -4.21 -0.52 -18.62
C CYS A 195 -4.02 -1.97 -19.02
N ASP A 196 -2.78 -2.45 -18.86
CA ASP A 196 -2.46 -3.87 -18.97
C ASP A 196 -2.69 -4.61 -17.65
N ALA A 197 -2.50 -3.90 -16.52
CA ALA A 197 -2.72 -4.42 -15.18
C ALA A 197 -3.29 -3.35 -14.23
N LEU A 198 -4.12 -3.78 -13.29
CA LEU A 198 -4.73 -2.94 -12.27
C LEU A 198 -4.43 -3.46 -10.87
N ILE A 199 -4.02 -2.55 -9.96
CA ILE A 199 -3.84 -2.83 -8.55
C ILE A 199 -4.89 -2.05 -7.75
N LEU A 200 -5.70 -2.73 -6.95
CA LEU A 200 -6.67 -2.14 -6.05
C LEU A 200 -6.02 -1.91 -4.68
N ALA A 201 -5.74 -0.66 -4.34
CA ALA A 201 -5.15 -0.23 -3.07
C ALA A 201 -6.07 0.74 -2.30
N CYS A 202 -7.38 0.69 -2.58
CA CYS A 202 -8.39 1.63 -2.12
C CYS A 202 -9.10 1.20 -0.81
N ASN A 203 -8.43 0.44 0.05
CA ASN A 203 -8.98 -0.15 1.28
C ASN A 203 -10.12 -1.17 1.04
N GLY A 204 -10.81 -1.54 2.11
CA GLY A 204 -11.98 -2.39 2.06
C GLY A 204 -13.29 -1.59 1.96
N TYR A 205 -14.38 -2.29 1.96
CA TYR A 205 -15.75 -1.77 1.83
C TYR A 205 -16.29 -1.09 3.11
N GLY A 206 -15.60 -1.17 4.25
CA GLY A 206 -16.10 -0.65 5.54
C GLY A 206 -16.30 0.88 5.59
N GLY A 207 -15.76 1.62 4.63
CA GLY A 207 -16.01 3.06 4.47
C GLY A 207 -17.16 3.40 3.51
N ASN A 208 -17.82 2.40 2.93
CA ASN A 208 -18.97 2.60 2.05
C ASN A 208 -20.28 2.43 2.86
N PRO A 209 -21.12 3.47 2.99
CA PRO A 209 -22.37 3.41 3.73
C PRO A 209 -23.52 2.73 2.96
N GLU A 210 -23.34 2.40 1.67
CA GLU A 210 -24.36 1.77 0.80
C GLU A 210 -24.35 0.25 0.90
#